data_7cd3b5d2eea6761f88c3f2bbca7c7325
#
_entry.id   7cd3b5d2eea6761f88c3f2bbca7c7325
#
_cell.length_a   1.000
_cell.length_b   1.000
_cell.length_c   1.000
_cell.angle_alpha   90.00
_cell.angle_beta   90.00
_cell.angle_gamma   90.00
#
_symmetry.space_group_name_H-M   'P 1'
#
loop_
_entity.id
_entity.type
_entity.pdbx_description
1 polymer ?
#
loop_
_entity_poly.entity_id
_entity_poly.type
_entity_poly.pdbx_seq_one_letter_code
_entity_poly.pdbx_strand_id
1 'polypeptide(L)'
;MSLHKAFNTITLEFIEKLIITLPKEKNFKLLKTGVSMMARINYRKPVELFKVYVDKYRTYIINRDDDYFLKENFEYIIEENKNLIKLEENAFSLIDRLKNYWDDFSENNKNVVWEYLNQMLKITDAI
;
A
#
# COMPACT_ATOMS: atom_id res chain seq x y z
N MET A 1 16.90 15.24 3.94
CA MET A 1 16.23 14.19 3.15
C MET A 1 14.77 14.58 2.91
N SER A 2 14.27 14.35 1.70
CA SER A 2 12.87 14.60 1.38
C SER A 2 11.97 13.56 2.05
N LEU A 3 10.85 14.01 2.64
CA LEU A 3 9.85 13.10 3.20
C LEU A 3 9.20 12.26 2.10
N HIS A 4 9.03 12.82 0.90
CA HIS A 4 8.51 12.07 -0.25
C HIS A 4 9.43 10.89 -0.61
N LYS A 5 10.73 11.13 -0.61
CA LYS A 5 11.71 10.06 -0.91
C LYS A 5 11.75 9.02 0.21
N ALA A 6 11.61 9.45 1.46
CA ALA A 6 11.51 8.54 2.59
C ALA A 6 10.28 7.64 2.46
N PHE A 7 9.14 8.22 2.08
CA PHE A 7 7.92 7.46 1.83
C PHE A 7 8.16 6.40 0.74
N ASN A 8 8.79 6.80 -0.36
CA ASN A 8 9.06 5.88 -1.47
C ASN A 8 9.94 4.71 -1.04
N THR A 9 10.97 5.00 -0.25
CA THR A 9 11.88 3.97 0.28
C THR A 9 11.12 2.97 1.16
N ILE A 10 10.31 3.46 2.09
CA ILE A 10 9.53 2.60 2.99
C ILE A 10 8.51 1.78 2.21
N THR A 11 7.86 2.39 1.22
CA THR A 11 6.86 1.70 0.39
C THR A 11 7.50 0.55 -0.40
N LEU A 12 8.65 0.79 -1.01
CA LEU A 12 9.37 -0.25 -1.77
C LEU A 12 9.87 -1.36 -0.84
N GLU A 13 10.32 -1.01 0.34
CA GLU A 13 10.73 -1.98 1.36
C GLU A 13 9.55 -2.86 1.78
N PHE A 14 8.39 -2.26 1.98
CA PHE A 14 7.17 -2.99 2.31
C PHE A 14 6.82 -3.99 1.21
N ILE A 15 6.84 -3.55 -0.05
CA ILE A 15 6.54 -4.42 -1.18
C ILE A 15 7.54 -5.57 -1.25
N GLU A 16 8.82 -5.30 -1.00
CA GLU A 16 9.85 -6.35 -0.96
C GLU A 16 9.56 -7.40 0.11
N LYS A 17 9.11 -6.96 1.29
CA LYS A 17 8.69 -7.89 2.35
C LYS A 17 7.51 -8.76 1.92
N LEU A 18 6.55 -8.19 1.20
CA LEU A 18 5.43 -8.94 0.66
C LEU A 18 5.88 -9.97 -0.38
N ILE A 19 6.84 -9.62 -1.23
CA ILE A 19 7.41 -10.55 -2.21
C ILE A 19 8.04 -11.75 -1.50
N ILE A 20 8.80 -11.49 -0.45
CA ILE A 20 9.46 -12.54 0.33
C ILE A 20 8.43 -13.42 1.04
N THR A 21 7.40 -12.81 1.60
CA THR A 21 6.35 -13.52 2.37
C THR A 21 5.44 -14.35 1.47
N LEU A 22 5.13 -13.82 0.27
CA LEU A 22 4.22 -14.45 -0.68
C LEU A 22 4.90 -14.63 -2.05
N PRO A 23 5.92 -15.48 -2.15
CA PRO A 23 6.74 -15.57 -3.36
C PRO A 23 5.99 -16.07 -4.60
N LYS A 24 4.84 -16.72 -4.40
CA LYS A 24 4.02 -17.21 -5.51
C LYS A 24 3.12 -16.14 -6.12
N GLU A 25 2.92 -15.00 -5.42
CA GLU A 25 2.08 -13.92 -5.91
C GLU A 25 2.91 -12.97 -6.77
N LYS A 26 2.85 -13.16 -8.08
CA LYS A 26 3.68 -12.42 -9.04
C LYS A 26 3.33 -10.94 -9.13
N ASN A 27 2.12 -10.56 -8.74
CA ASN A 27 1.68 -9.17 -8.86
C ASN A 27 2.43 -8.22 -7.94
N PHE A 28 3.02 -8.70 -6.84
CA PHE A 28 3.85 -7.85 -5.99
C PHE A 28 5.13 -7.39 -6.69
N LYS A 29 5.70 -8.22 -7.55
CA LYS A 29 6.87 -7.84 -8.36
C LYS A 29 6.50 -6.78 -9.39
N LEU A 30 5.33 -6.92 -10.00
CA LEU A 30 4.82 -5.92 -10.94
C LEU A 30 4.55 -4.60 -10.24
N LEU A 31 4.00 -4.64 -9.02
CA LEU A 31 3.78 -3.46 -8.21
C LEU A 31 5.11 -2.76 -7.89
N LYS A 32 6.11 -3.51 -7.47
CA LYS A 32 7.42 -2.95 -7.16
C LYS A 32 7.98 -2.20 -8.36
N THR A 33 7.92 -2.83 -9.55
CA THR A 33 8.37 -2.20 -10.78
C THR A 33 7.59 -0.93 -11.08
N GLY A 34 6.26 -1.00 -10.97
CA GLY A 34 5.38 0.15 -11.23
C GLY A 34 5.64 1.33 -10.31
N VAL A 35 5.76 1.07 -9.01
CA VAL A 35 6.05 2.13 -8.01
C VAL A 35 7.44 2.72 -8.24
N SER A 36 8.43 1.87 -8.54
CA SER A 36 9.79 2.33 -8.81
C SER A 36 9.84 3.27 -10.01
N MET A 37 9.14 2.90 -11.08
CA MET A 37 9.08 3.73 -12.30
C MET A 37 8.33 5.03 -12.04
N MET A 38 7.22 4.97 -11.35
CA MET A 38 6.44 6.16 -11.00
C MET A 38 7.26 7.14 -10.15
N ALA A 39 7.95 6.63 -9.14
CA ALA A 39 8.78 7.45 -8.27
C ALA A 39 9.97 8.07 -9.00
N ARG A 40 10.47 7.39 -10.03
CA ARG A 40 11.56 7.89 -10.87
C ARG A 40 11.10 9.04 -11.75
N ILE A 41 9.90 8.95 -12.31
CA ILE A 41 9.31 9.99 -13.16
C ILE A 41 8.87 11.18 -12.31
N ASN A 42 8.22 10.93 -11.18
CA ASN A 42 7.75 11.96 -10.27
C ASN A 42 7.77 11.41 -8.83
N TYR A 43 8.81 11.79 -8.08
CA TYR A 43 9.01 11.26 -6.73
C TYR A 43 7.89 11.62 -5.75
N ARG A 44 7.05 12.60 -6.07
CA ARG A 44 5.91 13.02 -5.23
C ARG A 44 4.64 12.20 -5.49
N LYS A 45 4.59 11.51 -6.63
CA LYS A 45 3.37 10.83 -7.06
C LYS A 45 2.92 9.71 -6.13
N PRO A 46 3.81 8.85 -5.59
CA PRO A 46 3.36 7.79 -4.67
C PRO A 46 2.63 8.33 -3.45
N VAL A 47 3.09 9.43 -2.86
CA VAL A 47 2.42 10.06 -1.72
C VAL A 47 1.05 10.57 -2.11
N GLU A 48 0.92 11.21 -3.27
CA GLU A 48 -0.37 11.73 -3.75
C GLU A 48 -1.40 10.62 -3.85
N LEU A 49 -1.01 9.47 -4.41
CA LEU A 49 -1.90 8.32 -4.54
C LEU A 49 -2.25 7.72 -3.19
N PHE A 50 -1.27 7.62 -2.30
CA PHE A 50 -1.51 7.10 -0.96
C PHE A 50 -2.48 7.98 -0.18
N LYS A 51 -2.38 9.30 -0.31
CA LYS A 51 -3.31 10.23 0.33
C LYS A 51 -4.75 10.02 -0.12
N VAL A 52 -4.96 9.78 -1.40
CA VAL A 52 -6.30 9.48 -1.93
C VAL A 52 -6.87 8.25 -1.25
N TYR A 53 -6.05 7.22 -1.10
CA TYR A 53 -6.45 5.95 -0.53
C TYR A 53 -6.64 6.03 1.00
N VAL A 54 -5.70 6.66 1.70
CA VAL A 54 -5.60 6.52 3.15
C VAL A 54 -6.65 7.29 3.94
N ASP A 55 -7.17 8.39 3.39
CA ASP A 55 -8.10 9.24 4.13
C ASP A 55 -9.34 8.50 4.62
N LYS A 56 -9.83 7.55 3.84
CA LYS A 56 -10.99 6.74 4.20
C LYS A 56 -10.66 5.64 5.21
N TYR A 57 -9.39 5.23 5.28
CA TYR A 57 -8.99 4.04 6.04
C TYR A 57 -8.04 4.34 7.19
N ARG A 58 -7.83 5.62 7.47
CA ARG A 58 -6.90 6.09 8.51
C ARG A 58 -7.16 5.43 9.86
N THR A 59 -8.42 5.37 10.28
CA THR A 59 -8.80 4.80 11.57
C THR A 59 -8.45 3.31 11.66
N TYR A 60 -8.73 2.57 10.59
CA TYR A 60 -8.38 1.14 10.54
C TYR A 60 -6.88 0.93 10.67
N ILE A 61 -6.09 1.76 9.99
CA ILE A 61 -4.62 1.66 10.02
C ILE A 61 -4.08 1.98 11.41
N ILE A 62 -4.53 3.08 12.02
CA ILE A 62 -4.09 3.51 13.34
C ILE A 62 -4.44 2.45 14.39
N ASN A 63 -5.62 1.88 14.31
CA ASN A 63 -6.11 0.89 15.27
C ASN A 63 -5.68 -0.54 14.95
N ARG A 64 -4.98 -0.76 13.83
CA ARG A 64 -4.59 -2.09 13.35
C ARG A 64 -5.78 -3.03 13.30
N ASP A 65 -6.88 -2.54 12.70
CA ASP A 65 -8.15 -3.24 12.67
C ASP A 65 -8.21 -4.21 11.49
N ASP A 66 -8.18 -5.51 11.77
CA ASP A 66 -8.20 -6.56 10.76
C ASP A 66 -9.43 -6.50 9.86
N ASP A 67 -10.54 -5.91 10.32
CA ASP A 67 -11.75 -5.75 9.51
C ASP A 67 -11.47 -4.95 8.23
N TYR A 68 -10.44 -4.10 8.24
CA TYR A 68 -10.00 -3.39 7.05
C TYR A 68 -9.78 -4.34 5.86
N PHE A 69 -9.12 -5.48 6.09
CA PHE A 69 -8.83 -6.46 5.04
C PHE A 69 -9.93 -7.49 4.87
N LEU A 70 -10.84 -7.63 5.83
CA LEU A 70 -11.85 -8.68 5.81
C LEU A 70 -13.19 -8.22 5.22
N LYS A 71 -13.53 -6.94 5.39
CA LYS A 71 -14.85 -6.41 5.05
C LYS A 71 -14.87 -5.40 3.93
N GLU A 72 -13.79 -4.62 3.76
CA GLU A 72 -13.77 -3.52 2.82
C GLU A 72 -13.57 -3.99 1.38
N ASN A 73 -14.26 -3.33 0.47
CA ASN A 73 -14.09 -3.52 -0.97
C ASN A 73 -13.44 -2.27 -1.54
N PHE A 74 -12.30 -2.43 -2.19
CA PHE A 74 -11.51 -1.32 -2.71
C PHE A 74 -11.88 -0.91 -4.14
N GLU A 75 -12.75 -1.66 -4.81
CA GLU A 75 -13.10 -1.36 -6.21
C GLU A 75 -13.68 0.04 -6.39
N TYR A 76 -14.51 0.49 -5.45
CA TYR A 76 -15.11 1.82 -5.56
C TYR A 76 -14.08 2.95 -5.45
N ILE A 77 -12.98 2.72 -4.76
CA ILE A 77 -11.89 3.70 -4.66
C ILE A 77 -11.23 3.87 -6.02
N ILE A 78 -11.00 2.77 -6.72
CA ILE A 78 -10.43 2.78 -8.07
C ILE A 78 -11.37 3.55 -9.00
N GLU A 79 -12.65 3.25 -8.94
CA GLU A 79 -13.67 3.88 -9.79
C GLU A 79 -13.75 5.39 -9.53
N GLU A 80 -13.78 5.81 -8.27
CA GLU A 80 -13.83 7.24 -7.92
C GLU A 80 -12.59 8.02 -8.34
N ASN A 81 -11.43 7.36 -8.40
CA ASN A 81 -10.14 8.01 -8.57
C ASN A 81 -9.38 7.53 -9.80
N LYS A 82 -10.06 6.91 -10.75
CA LYS A 82 -9.41 6.29 -11.91
C LYS A 82 -8.49 7.22 -12.72
N ASN A 83 -8.77 8.52 -12.73
CA ASN A 83 -7.93 9.48 -13.44
C ASN A 83 -6.60 9.74 -12.71
N LEU A 84 -6.59 9.58 -11.39
CA LEU A 84 -5.40 9.75 -10.56
C LEU A 84 -4.56 8.49 -10.49
N ILE A 85 -5.21 7.32 -10.50
CA ILE A 85 -4.57 6.03 -10.23
C ILE A 85 -4.63 5.09 -11.42
N LYS A 86 -4.83 5.62 -12.61
CA LYS A 86 -5.00 4.84 -13.84
C LYS A 86 -3.84 3.85 -14.07
N LEU A 87 -2.62 4.24 -13.75
CA LEU A 87 -1.43 3.41 -13.91
C LEU A 87 -1.26 2.41 -12.75
N GLU A 88 -2.02 2.60 -11.69
CA GLU A 88 -1.86 1.89 -10.42
C GLU A 88 -3.09 1.06 -10.07
N GLU A 89 -3.88 0.67 -11.06
CA GLU A 89 -4.96 -0.30 -10.85
C GLU A 89 -4.45 -1.54 -10.12
N ASN A 90 -3.21 -1.93 -10.42
CA ASN A 90 -2.56 -3.07 -9.79
C ASN A 90 -2.29 -2.84 -8.29
N ALA A 91 -2.10 -1.59 -7.84
CA ALA A 91 -1.85 -1.30 -6.43
C ALA A 91 -3.06 -1.66 -5.57
N PHE A 92 -4.26 -1.29 -6.02
CA PHE A 92 -5.49 -1.60 -5.30
C PHE A 92 -5.85 -3.08 -5.41
N SER A 93 -5.61 -3.70 -6.55
CA SER A 93 -5.81 -5.13 -6.68
C SER A 93 -4.86 -5.92 -5.79
N LEU A 94 -3.70 -5.35 -5.43
CA LEU A 94 -2.77 -5.96 -4.49
C LEU A 94 -3.26 -5.92 -3.06
N ILE A 95 -3.84 -4.80 -2.63
CA ILE A 95 -4.47 -4.71 -1.32
C ILE A 95 -5.62 -5.71 -1.25
N ASP A 96 -6.39 -5.81 -2.33
CA ASP A 96 -7.45 -6.79 -2.45
C ASP A 96 -6.91 -8.23 -2.34
N ARG A 97 -5.74 -8.47 -2.92
CA ARG A 97 -5.08 -9.79 -2.82
C ARG A 97 -4.56 -10.07 -1.42
N LEU A 98 -4.15 -9.05 -0.66
CA LEU A 98 -3.78 -9.22 0.75
C LEU A 98 -4.97 -9.76 1.56
N LYS A 99 -6.21 -9.36 1.21
CA LYS A 99 -7.41 -9.90 1.86
C LYS A 99 -7.48 -11.42 1.70
N ASN A 100 -7.11 -11.93 0.54
CA ASN A 100 -7.15 -13.36 0.28
C ASN A 100 -6.14 -14.16 1.11
N TYR A 101 -5.07 -13.53 1.56
CA TYR A 101 -4.01 -14.19 2.33
C TYR A 101 -4.06 -13.84 3.82
N TRP A 102 -4.89 -12.87 4.22
CA TRP A 102 -4.84 -12.30 5.56
C TRP A 102 -5.02 -13.36 6.66
N ASP A 103 -5.98 -14.26 6.48
CA ASP A 103 -6.24 -15.32 7.45
C ASP A 103 -5.08 -16.31 7.57
N ASP A 104 -4.29 -16.45 6.52
CA ASP A 104 -3.15 -17.36 6.47
C ASP A 104 -1.87 -16.73 7.04
N PHE A 105 -1.87 -15.42 7.27
CA PHE A 105 -0.71 -14.74 7.83
C PHE A 105 -0.56 -15.07 9.32
N SER A 106 0.70 -15.28 9.74
CA SER A 106 1.02 -15.32 11.16
C SER A 106 0.74 -13.96 11.80
N GLU A 107 0.57 -13.93 13.12
CA GLU A 107 0.41 -12.67 13.85
C GLU A 107 1.60 -11.74 13.60
N ASN A 108 2.82 -12.29 13.52
CA ASN A 108 4.00 -11.51 13.21
C ASN A 108 3.91 -10.85 11.84
N ASN A 109 3.47 -11.59 10.83
CA ASN A 109 3.33 -11.03 9.48
C ASN A 109 2.25 -9.96 9.41
N LYS A 110 1.13 -10.15 10.12
CA LYS A 110 0.09 -9.12 10.24
C LYS A 110 0.64 -7.85 10.87
N ASN A 111 1.41 -7.99 11.94
CA ASN A 111 2.03 -6.86 12.62
C ASN A 111 3.01 -6.12 11.71
N VAL A 112 3.76 -6.83 10.87
CA VAL A 112 4.67 -6.21 9.90
C VAL A 112 3.88 -5.36 8.90
N VAL A 113 2.77 -5.87 8.37
CA VAL A 113 1.91 -5.11 7.45
C VAL A 113 1.43 -3.82 8.11
N TRP A 114 0.88 -3.92 9.33
CA TRP A 114 0.37 -2.75 10.05
C TRP A 114 1.48 -1.75 10.37
N GLU A 115 2.66 -2.23 10.72
CA GLU A 115 3.81 -1.38 11.01
C GLU A 115 4.19 -0.52 9.79
N TYR A 116 4.27 -1.13 8.61
CA TYR A 116 4.59 -0.40 7.38
C TYR A 116 3.50 0.60 7.02
N LEU A 117 2.23 0.21 7.10
CA LEU A 117 1.13 1.12 6.81
C LEU A 117 1.12 2.32 7.76
N ASN A 118 1.39 2.08 9.04
CA ASN A 118 1.48 3.16 10.03
C ASN A 118 2.67 4.08 9.78
N GLN A 119 3.81 3.55 9.39
CA GLN A 119 4.97 4.37 9.03
C GLN A 119 4.69 5.23 7.81
N MET A 120 4.07 4.64 6.78
CA MET A 120 3.68 5.36 5.57
C MET A 120 2.71 6.49 5.91
N LEU A 121 1.75 6.23 6.79
CA LEU A 121 0.79 7.23 7.24
C LEU A 121 1.47 8.38 7.98
N LYS A 122 2.37 8.07 8.90
CA LYS A 122 3.10 9.10 9.67
C LYS A 122 3.93 10.00 8.76
N ILE A 123 4.63 9.43 7.79
CA ILE A 123 5.42 10.20 6.84
C ILE A 123 4.50 11.11 6.02
N THR A 124 3.40 10.56 5.53
CA THR A 124 2.42 11.31 4.73
C THR A 124 1.85 12.48 5.53
N ASP A 125 1.51 12.27 6.79
CA ASP A 125 0.95 13.32 7.64
C ASP A 125 1.99 14.40 7.99
N ALA A 126 3.28 14.10 7.89
CA ALA A 126 4.35 15.05 8.13
C ALA A 126 4.68 15.92 6.90
N ILE A 127 4.16 15.57 5.75
CA ILE A 127 4.32 16.36 4.53
C ILE A 127 3.32 17.52 4.51
#